data_5303b5b3d030ec36efd8d93cb9c661d8
#
_entry.id   5303b5b3d030ec36efd8d93cb9c661d8
#
_cell.length_a   1.000
_cell.length_b   1.000
_cell.length_c   1.000
_cell.angle_alpha   90.00
_cell.angle_beta   90.00
_cell.angle_gamma   90.00
#
_symmetry.space_group_name_H-M   'P 1'
#
loop_
_entity.id
_entity.type
_entity.pdbx_description
1 polymer ?
#
loop_
_entity_poly.entity_id
_entity_poly.type
_entity_poly.pdbx_seq_one_letter_code
_entity_poly.pdbx_strand_id
1 'polypeptide(L)'
;EAYPELVEKKDYIFKILSIEENSFYKTIDKGMEILKADMEEMKAAGEKVMSGEKSFRLYDTYGFPVDLTKEILAEEGMEIDEDSFAAEMKAQKERARSARAKSNYMGAAETVYNELPVELETAFAGYDVYDVANAKIVALVANEAVAETAQAGDAVAVFLDRTPFYAESGGQVGDQGVIKTETGVVKVTNCVKVVGGKIAHMGEVTEGLVQVGEMACANIDVEPVSYTHLTLP
;
A
#
# COMPACT_ATOMS: atom_id res chain seq x y z
N GLU A 1 -17.16 -21.12 -23.40
CA GLU A 1 -15.94 -21.10 -22.58
C GLU A 1 -15.99 -19.85 -21.71
N ALA A 2 -15.64 -19.97 -20.41
CA ALA A 2 -15.80 -18.88 -19.45
C ALA A 2 -14.73 -17.78 -19.59
N TYR A 3 -13.55 -18.12 -20.17
CA TYR A 3 -12.38 -17.20 -20.26
C TYR A 3 -11.66 -17.40 -21.60
N PRO A 4 -12.19 -16.89 -22.73
CA PRO A 4 -11.58 -17.05 -24.05
C PRO A 4 -10.20 -16.35 -24.17
N GLU A 5 -9.98 -15.27 -23.43
CA GLU A 5 -8.72 -14.51 -23.38
C GLU A 5 -7.53 -15.36 -22.88
N LEU A 6 -7.75 -16.38 -22.07
CA LEU A 6 -6.70 -17.30 -21.65
C LEU A 6 -6.19 -18.16 -22.81
N VAL A 7 -7.06 -18.49 -23.76
CA VAL A 7 -6.69 -19.24 -24.96
C VAL A 7 -5.90 -18.35 -25.93
N GLU A 8 -6.35 -17.12 -26.13
CA GLU A 8 -5.70 -16.13 -26.99
C GLU A 8 -4.29 -15.76 -26.50
N LYS A 9 -4.12 -15.63 -25.16
CA LYS A 9 -2.86 -15.23 -24.53
C LYS A 9 -2.01 -16.42 -24.05
N LYS A 10 -2.35 -17.63 -24.41
CA LYS A 10 -1.72 -18.86 -23.92
C LYS A 10 -0.21 -18.82 -23.99
N ASP A 11 0.36 -18.51 -25.16
CA ASP A 11 1.82 -18.53 -25.35
C ASP A 11 2.53 -17.43 -24.50
N TYR A 12 1.89 -16.28 -24.34
CA TYR A 12 2.39 -15.23 -23.47
C TYR A 12 2.38 -15.65 -22.00
N ILE A 13 1.27 -16.26 -21.55
CA ILE A 13 1.12 -16.77 -20.18
C ILE A 13 2.19 -17.82 -19.88
N PHE A 14 2.35 -18.80 -20.78
CA PHE A 14 3.38 -19.84 -20.62
C PHE A 14 4.81 -19.27 -20.59
N LYS A 15 5.08 -18.24 -21.41
CA LYS A 15 6.38 -17.57 -21.38
C LYS A 15 6.64 -16.91 -20.03
N ILE A 16 5.67 -16.20 -19.48
CA ILE A 16 5.82 -15.57 -18.15
C ILE A 16 5.98 -16.62 -17.07
N LEU A 17 5.14 -17.64 -17.05
CA LEU A 17 5.25 -18.74 -16.08
C LEU A 17 6.62 -19.43 -16.15
N SER A 18 7.16 -19.69 -17.35
CA SER A 18 8.49 -20.29 -17.49
C SER A 18 9.61 -19.37 -16.99
N ILE A 19 9.49 -18.06 -17.15
CA ILE A 19 10.46 -17.10 -16.62
C ILE A 19 10.44 -17.13 -15.08
N GLU A 20 9.24 -17.07 -14.48
CA GLU A 20 9.08 -17.13 -13.03
C GLU A 20 9.55 -18.47 -12.46
N GLU A 21 9.20 -19.57 -13.09
CA GLU A 21 9.65 -20.92 -12.72
C GLU A 21 11.19 -21.02 -12.72
N ASN A 22 11.85 -20.56 -13.77
CA ASN A 22 13.30 -20.54 -13.84
C ASN A 22 13.95 -19.64 -12.80
N SER A 23 13.32 -18.51 -12.48
CA SER A 23 13.77 -17.61 -11.40
C SER A 23 13.63 -18.29 -10.03
N PHE A 24 12.52 -18.97 -9.81
CA PHE A 24 12.27 -19.73 -8.59
C PHE A 24 13.27 -20.88 -8.40
N TYR A 25 13.56 -21.67 -9.44
CA TYR A 25 14.56 -22.74 -9.36
C TYR A 25 15.95 -22.21 -8.98
N LYS A 26 16.38 -21.07 -9.54
CA LYS A 26 17.66 -20.45 -9.14
C LYS A 26 17.67 -20.05 -7.66
N THR A 27 16.55 -19.58 -7.15
CA THR A 27 16.39 -19.24 -5.74
C THR A 27 16.50 -20.49 -4.86
N ILE A 28 15.82 -21.57 -5.23
CA ILE A 28 15.86 -22.85 -4.52
C ILE A 28 17.27 -23.43 -4.55
N ASP A 29 17.92 -23.50 -5.71
CA ASP A 29 19.30 -24.01 -5.83
C ASP A 29 20.26 -23.24 -4.95
N LYS A 30 20.18 -21.89 -4.95
CA LYS A 30 21.04 -21.04 -4.13
C LYS A 30 20.79 -21.21 -2.64
N GLY A 31 19.52 -21.24 -2.25
CA GLY A 31 19.11 -21.48 -0.85
C GLY A 31 19.58 -22.86 -0.36
N MET A 32 19.48 -23.90 -1.21
CA MET A 32 19.92 -25.25 -0.93
C MET A 32 21.45 -25.34 -0.70
N GLU A 33 22.25 -24.65 -1.54
CA GLU A 33 23.71 -24.56 -1.38
C GLU A 33 24.07 -23.97 0.00
N ILE A 34 23.40 -22.86 0.38
CA ILE A 34 23.65 -22.18 1.65
C ILE A 34 23.21 -23.05 2.82
N LEU A 35 22.01 -23.64 2.74
CA LEU A 35 21.50 -24.54 3.80
C LEU A 35 22.46 -25.72 4.03
N LYS A 36 22.94 -26.37 2.97
CA LYS A 36 23.92 -27.48 3.07
C LYS A 36 25.20 -27.03 3.76
N ALA A 37 25.74 -25.86 3.41
CA ALA A 37 26.93 -25.32 4.05
C ALA A 37 26.70 -25.03 5.54
N ASP A 38 25.57 -24.43 5.91
CA ASP A 38 25.20 -24.18 7.29
C ASP A 38 25.02 -25.49 8.09
N MET A 39 24.44 -26.53 7.48
CA MET A 39 24.28 -27.85 8.09
C MET A 39 25.63 -28.56 8.35
N GLU A 40 26.58 -28.49 7.41
CA GLU A 40 27.92 -29.02 7.59
C GLU A 40 28.69 -28.32 8.73
N GLU A 41 28.53 -26.99 8.82
CA GLU A 41 29.10 -26.22 9.93
C GLU A 41 28.49 -26.67 11.29
N MET A 42 27.17 -26.84 11.36
CA MET A 42 26.46 -27.32 12.56
C MET A 42 26.89 -28.74 12.93
N LYS A 43 27.03 -29.66 11.97
CA LYS A 43 27.52 -31.02 12.19
C LYS A 43 28.93 -31.00 12.79
N ALA A 44 29.81 -30.15 12.24
CA ALA A 44 31.18 -30.01 12.73
C ALA A 44 31.23 -29.44 14.15
N ALA A 45 30.29 -28.56 14.51
CA ALA A 45 30.16 -28.00 15.86
C ALA A 45 29.38 -28.91 16.83
N GLY A 46 28.76 -29.99 16.34
CA GLY A 46 27.87 -30.85 17.14
C GLY A 46 26.54 -30.19 17.49
N GLU A 47 26.16 -29.17 16.78
CA GLU A 47 24.91 -28.45 16.97
C GLU A 47 23.77 -29.16 16.21
N LYS A 48 22.56 -29.14 16.80
CA LYS A 48 21.36 -29.72 16.20
C LYS A 48 20.26 -28.69 15.94
N VAL A 49 20.44 -27.48 16.43
CA VAL A 49 19.44 -26.39 16.29
C VAL A 49 20.07 -25.27 15.50
N MET A 50 19.48 -24.98 14.33
CA MET A 50 19.88 -23.84 13.50
C MET A 50 19.37 -22.56 14.14
N SER A 51 20.25 -21.55 14.27
CA SER A 51 19.87 -20.26 14.83
C SER A 51 18.78 -19.56 13.98
N GLY A 52 17.91 -18.79 14.65
CA GLY A 52 16.88 -18.02 13.98
C GLY A 52 17.45 -17.00 12.98
N GLU A 53 18.64 -16.44 13.25
CA GLU A 53 19.33 -15.54 12.32
C GLU A 53 19.70 -16.25 11.00
N LYS A 54 20.27 -17.47 11.05
CA LYS A 54 20.63 -18.23 9.84
C LYS A 54 19.38 -18.62 9.04
N SER A 55 18.35 -19.15 9.70
CA SER A 55 17.09 -19.53 9.05
C SER A 55 16.32 -18.31 8.51
N PHE A 56 16.33 -17.19 9.22
CA PHE A 56 15.73 -15.93 8.76
C PHE A 56 16.48 -15.36 7.56
N ARG A 57 17.80 -15.41 7.53
CA ARG A 57 18.61 -14.97 6.37
C ARG A 57 18.27 -15.78 5.11
N LEU A 58 18.12 -17.10 5.23
CA LEU A 58 17.67 -17.95 4.11
C LEU A 58 16.30 -17.49 3.58
N TYR A 59 15.37 -17.20 4.46
CA TYR A 59 14.03 -16.75 4.11
C TYR A 59 14.01 -15.34 3.53
N ASP A 60 14.55 -14.35 4.25
CA ASP A 60 14.40 -12.92 3.93
C ASP A 60 15.34 -12.46 2.80
N THR A 61 16.59 -12.93 2.81
CA THR A 61 17.60 -12.49 1.83
C THR A 61 17.61 -13.34 0.57
N TYR A 62 17.45 -14.64 0.72
CA TYR A 62 17.55 -15.57 -0.40
C TYR A 62 16.18 -16.08 -0.89
N GLY A 63 15.09 -15.73 -0.22
CA GLY A 63 13.75 -16.15 -0.61
C GLY A 63 13.50 -17.67 -0.45
N PHE A 64 14.35 -18.39 0.31
CA PHE A 64 14.24 -19.83 0.50
C PHE A 64 13.14 -20.13 1.53
N PRO A 65 12.13 -20.99 1.19
CA PRO A 65 10.99 -21.23 2.07
C PRO A 65 11.41 -21.84 3.42
N VAL A 66 10.88 -21.26 4.51
CA VAL A 66 11.21 -21.75 5.86
C VAL A 66 10.69 -23.17 6.12
N ASP A 67 9.55 -23.52 5.53
CA ASP A 67 9.01 -24.89 5.67
C ASP A 67 9.92 -25.93 5.00
N LEU A 68 10.48 -25.60 3.85
CA LEU A 68 11.48 -26.44 3.17
C LEU A 68 12.79 -26.53 3.99
N THR A 69 13.21 -25.43 4.62
CA THR A 69 14.35 -25.46 5.56
C THR A 69 14.10 -26.42 6.71
N LYS A 70 12.91 -26.37 7.33
CA LYS A 70 12.52 -27.27 8.43
C LYS A 70 12.52 -28.73 8.00
N GLU A 71 11.93 -29.03 6.85
CA GLU A 71 11.83 -30.40 6.31
C GLU A 71 13.22 -31.01 6.08
N ILE A 72 14.11 -30.28 5.42
CA ILE A 72 15.48 -30.75 5.13
C ILE A 72 16.29 -30.94 6.42
N LEU A 73 16.19 -30.01 7.39
CA LEU A 73 16.85 -30.14 8.68
C LEU A 73 16.33 -31.37 9.45
N ALA A 74 15.02 -31.62 9.43
CA ALA A 74 14.41 -32.75 10.11
C ALA A 74 14.88 -34.10 9.55
N GLU A 75 15.14 -34.23 8.23
CA GLU A 75 15.72 -35.43 7.62
C GLU A 75 17.10 -35.79 8.21
N GLU A 76 17.86 -34.78 8.65
CA GLU A 76 19.17 -34.95 9.27
C GLU A 76 19.12 -34.91 10.81
N GLY A 77 17.93 -34.95 11.42
CA GLY A 77 17.73 -34.89 12.85
C GLY A 77 18.10 -33.56 13.50
N MET A 78 17.95 -32.48 12.71
CA MET A 78 18.17 -31.10 13.15
C MET A 78 16.83 -30.34 13.11
N GLU A 79 16.81 -29.18 13.76
CA GLU A 79 15.64 -28.29 13.81
C GLU A 79 16.05 -26.82 13.74
N ILE A 80 15.11 -25.90 13.61
CA ILE A 80 15.34 -24.47 13.73
C ILE A 80 14.95 -23.96 15.11
N ASP A 81 15.59 -22.88 15.57
CA ASP A 81 15.13 -22.08 16.70
C ASP A 81 13.95 -21.20 16.24
N GLU A 82 12.73 -21.70 16.44
CA GLU A 82 11.51 -21.02 16.00
C GLU A 82 11.26 -19.70 16.72
N ASP A 83 11.61 -19.62 18.01
CA ASP A 83 11.42 -18.41 18.82
C ASP A 83 12.35 -17.29 18.31
N SER A 84 13.61 -17.63 18.04
CA SER A 84 14.57 -16.69 17.48
C SER A 84 14.21 -16.29 16.04
N PHE A 85 13.73 -17.21 15.21
CA PHE A 85 13.21 -16.90 13.87
C PHE A 85 12.01 -15.93 13.93
N ALA A 86 11.06 -16.19 14.83
CA ALA A 86 9.89 -15.33 15.03
C ALA A 86 10.29 -13.92 15.52
N ALA A 87 11.32 -13.82 16.36
CA ALA A 87 11.87 -12.54 16.82
C ALA A 87 12.47 -11.73 15.65
N GLU A 88 13.26 -12.37 14.76
CA GLU A 88 13.81 -11.73 13.56
C GLU A 88 12.71 -11.28 12.59
N MET A 89 11.69 -12.11 12.36
CA MET A 89 10.52 -11.76 11.57
C MET A 89 9.79 -10.52 12.12
N LYS A 90 9.63 -10.45 13.45
CA LYS A 90 9.02 -9.31 14.12
C LYS A 90 9.87 -8.05 13.96
N ALA A 91 11.17 -8.16 14.19
CA ALA A 91 12.11 -7.04 14.02
C ALA A 91 12.12 -6.51 12.58
N GLN A 92 12.05 -7.39 11.57
CA GLN A 92 11.96 -6.99 10.16
C GLN A 92 10.65 -6.26 9.87
N LYS A 93 9.50 -6.76 10.37
CA LYS A 93 8.20 -6.07 10.23
C LYS A 93 8.21 -4.69 10.89
N GLU A 94 8.84 -4.55 12.04
CA GLU A 94 8.97 -3.27 12.73
C GLU A 94 9.88 -2.30 11.95
N ARG A 95 11.01 -2.79 11.42
CA ARG A 95 11.89 -2.00 10.52
C ARG A 95 11.14 -1.54 9.26
N ALA A 96 10.39 -2.44 8.63
CA ALA A 96 9.59 -2.11 7.45
C ALA A 96 8.48 -1.08 7.76
N ARG A 97 7.81 -1.21 8.91
CA ARG A 97 6.83 -0.22 9.40
C ARG A 97 7.48 1.14 9.68
N SER A 98 8.63 1.14 10.36
CA SER A 98 9.37 2.37 10.67
C SER A 98 9.93 3.04 9.40
N ALA A 99 10.38 2.25 8.43
CA ALA A 99 10.80 2.75 7.12
C ALA A 99 9.61 3.34 6.33
N ARG A 100 8.44 2.70 6.38
CA ARG A 100 7.20 3.23 5.77
C ARG A 100 6.69 4.47 6.51
N ALA A 101 6.84 4.54 7.84
CA ALA A 101 6.49 5.72 8.61
C ALA A 101 7.45 6.90 8.35
N LYS A 102 8.72 6.60 7.97
CA LYS A 102 9.72 7.61 7.58
C LYS A 102 9.67 7.94 6.08
N SER A 103 9.33 7.00 5.24
CA SER A 103 8.91 7.22 3.86
C SER A 103 7.39 7.23 3.87
N ASN A 104 6.79 8.39 4.14
CA ASN A 104 5.43 8.60 3.69
C ASN A 104 5.41 8.17 2.22
N TYR A 105 4.38 7.47 1.81
CA TYR A 105 4.15 7.05 0.42
C TYR A 105 4.27 8.21 -0.58
N MET A 106 4.39 9.44 -0.09
CA MET A 106 4.63 10.70 -0.80
C MET A 106 5.97 11.38 -0.49
N GLY A 107 6.93 10.70 0.14
CA GLY A 107 8.32 11.18 0.25
C GLY A 107 8.51 12.47 1.05
N ALA A 108 7.71 12.78 2.06
CA ALA A 108 7.87 13.96 2.86
C ALA A 108 8.10 13.62 4.33
N ALA A 109 9.27 13.97 4.84
CA ALA A 109 9.48 14.40 6.21
C ALA A 109 8.41 15.45 6.57
N GLU A 110 7.92 15.41 7.83
CA GLU A 110 6.97 16.38 8.40
C GLU A 110 6.11 17.13 7.37
N THR A 111 5.03 16.48 6.93
CA THR A 111 4.11 17.09 5.99
C THR A 111 3.21 18.06 6.73
N VAL A 112 2.77 19.13 6.07
CA VAL A 112 1.72 20.04 6.53
C VAL A 112 0.49 19.32 7.10
N TYR A 113 0.25 18.06 6.72
CA TYR A 113 -0.85 17.23 7.24
C TYR A 113 -0.68 16.81 8.71
N ASN A 114 0.51 16.93 9.30
CA ASN A 114 0.74 16.72 10.74
C ASN A 114 0.16 17.87 11.59
N GLU A 115 -0.06 19.03 11.01
CA GLU A 115 -0.66 20.20 11.65
C GLU A 115 -2.19 20.10 11.73
N LEU A 116 -2.79 19.16 10.96
CA LEU A 116 -4.24 18.94 10.96
C LEU A 116 -4.68 18.26 12.26
N PRO A 117 -5.90 18.57 12.77
CA PRO A 117 -6.45 17.95 13.96
C PRO A 117 -6.38 16.42 13.93
N VAL A 118 -5.98 15.80 15.05
CA VAL A 118 -5.85 14.35 15.18
C VAL A 118 -7.21 13.66 15.03
N GLU A 119 -8.27 14.29 15.54
CA GLU A 119 -9.65 13.79 15.56
C GLU A 119 -10.35 13.90 14.20
N LEU A 120 -9.67 14.41 13.18
CA LEU A 120 -10.25 14.54 11.85
C LEU A 120 -10.44 13.15 11.21
N GLU A 121 -11.69 12.71 11.15
CA GLU A 121 -12.09 11.45 10.52
C GLU A 121 -12.98 11.73 9.32
N THR A 122 -12.86 10.89 8.30
CA THR A 122 -13.71 10.93 7.09
C THR A 122 -14.51 9.64 6.98
N ALA A 123 -15.83 9.73 6.96
CA ALA A 123 -16.70 8.60 6.69
C ALA A 123 -16.70 8.27 5.18
N PHE A 124 -16.26 7.08 4.82
CA PHE A 124 -16.28 6.64 3.43
C PHE A 124 -17.65 6.06 3.05
N ALA A 125 -18.28 6.62 2.01
CA ALA A 125 -19.60 6.23 1.51
C ALA A 125 -19.56 5.62 0.09
N GLY A 126 -18.39 5.54 -0.54
CA GLY A 126 -18.22 5.17 -1.96
C GLY A 126 -18.55 3.71 -2.31
N TYR A 127 -18.92 2.86 -1.33
CA TYR A 127 -19.45 1.52 -1.64
C TYR A 127 -20.90 1.57 -2.13
N ASP A 128 -21.67 2.57 -1.69
CA ASP A 128 -23.12 2.64 -1.92
C ASP A 128 -23.51 3.75 -2.89
N VAL A 129 -22.70 4.83 -2.95
CA VAL A 129 -23.04 6.04 -3.70
C VAL A 129 -21.83 6.63 -4.44
N TYR A 130 -22.06 7.24 -5.58
CA TYR A 130 -21.07 7.98 -6.37
C TYR A 130 -21.06 9.48 -6.08
N ASP A 131 -22.03 9.96 -5.32
CA ASP A 131 -22.14 11.35 -4.90
C ASP A 131 -22.58 11.48 -3.43
N VAL A 132 -22.07 12.51 -2.77
CA VAL A 132 -22.46 12.90 -1.42
C VAL A 132 -22.84 14.38 -1.44
N ALA A 133 -24.12 14.66 -1.27
CA ALA A 133 -24.69 15.99 -1.43
C ALA A 133 -24.42 16.96 -0.27
N ASN A 134 -24.09 16.50 0.90
CA ASN A 134 -23.95 17.33 2.12
C ASN A 134 -22.69 16.93 2.90
N ALA A 135 -21.55 16.87 2.22
CA ALA A 135 -20.26 16.73 2.84
C ALA A 135 -19.79 18.09 3.40
N LYS A 136 -19.21 18.11 4.59
CA LYS A 136 -18.63 19.32 5.15
C LYS A 136 -17.14 19.36 4.94
N ILE A 137 -16.62 20.50 4.47
CA ILE A 137 -15.17 20.75 4.43
C ILE A 137 -14.68 20.94 5.88
N VAL A 138 -13.89 20.00 6.38
CA VAL A 138 -13.40 20.02 7.76
C VAL A 138 -11.97 20.54 7.89
N ALA A 139 -11.19 20.51 6.80
CA ALA A 139 -9.87 21.13 6.72
C ALA A 139 -9.50 21.38 5.26
N LEU A 140 -8.59 22.34 5.05
CA LEU A 140 -7.97 22.68 3.77
C LEU A 140 -6.46 22.82 3.92
N VAL A 141 -5.75 22.32 2.92
CA VAL A 141 -4.34 22.66 2.70
C VAL A 141 -4.28 23.28 1.32
N ALA A 142 -3.76 24.51 1.23
CA ALA A 142 -3.60 25.24 -0.02
C ALA A 142 -2.14 25.62 -0.21
N ASN A 143 -1.56 25.35 -1.39
CA ASN A 143 -0.18 25.72 -1.71
C ASN A 143 0.81 25.27 -0.62
N GLU A 144 0.67 24.01 -0.14
CA GLU A 144 1.51 23.36 0.88
C GLU A 144 1.40 23.96 2.31
N ALA A 145 0.39 24.76 2.61
CA ALA A 145 0.12 25.29 3.95
C ALA A 145 -1.33 25.03 4.38
N VAL A 146 -1.56 24.82 5.70
CA VAL A 146 -2.92 24.76 6.26
C VAL A 146 -3.59 26.12 6.05
N ALA A 147 -4.81 26.10 5.50
CA ALA A 147 -5.53 27.29 5.13
C ALA A 147 -7.01 27.21 5.53
N GLU A 148 -7.62 28.36 5.81
CA GLU A 148 -9.06 28.48 6.05
C GLU A 148 -9.83 28.64 4.72
N THR A 149 -9.18 29.15 3.69
CA THR A 149 -9.77 29.43 2.37
C THR A 149 -8.80 29.14 1.24
N ALA A 150 -9.30 28.77 0.07
CA ALA A 150 -8.54 28.67 -1.17
C ALA A 150 -9.33 29.22 -2.34
N GLN A 151 -8.67 29.87 -3.30
CA GLN A 151 -9.28 30.54 -4.45
C GLN A 151 -8.90 29.89 -5.75
N ALA A 152 -9.61 30.24 -6.82
CA ALA A 152 -9.34 29.73 -8.16
C ALA A 152 -7.87 29.88 -8.56
N GLY A 153 -7.26 28.76 -9.02
CA GLY A 153 -5.84 28.62 -9.36
C GLY A 153 -4.98 28.04 -8.23
N ASP A 154 -5.50 27.90 -7.00
CA ASP A 154 -4.75 27.30 -5.91
C ASP A 154 -4.76 25.77 -6.02
N ALA A 155 -3.58 25.16 -5.83
CA ALA A 155 -3.45 23.73 -5.60
C ALA A 155 -3.88 23.39 -4.17
N VAL A 156 -4.82 22.44 -4.03
CA VAL A 156 -5.44 22.13 -2.73
C VAL A 156 -5.48 20.65 -2.39
N ALA A 157 -5.48 20.36 -1.09
CA ALA A 157 -5.96 19.12 -0.53
C ALA A 157 -7.19 19.44 0.35
N VAL A 158 -8.36 18.95 -0.04
CA VAL A 158 -9.60 19.14 0.69
C VAL A 158 -9.87 17.93 1.57
N PHE A 159 -10.26 18.17 2.82
CA PHE A 159 -10.67 17.13 3.77
C PHE A 159 -12.16 17.28 4.05
N LEU A 160 -12.90 16.18 3.87
CA LEU A 160 -14.35 16.12 4.08
C LEU A 160 -14.68 15.23 5.29
N ASP A 161 -15.79 15.54 5.97
CA ASP A 161 -16.35 14.68 7.04
C ASP A 161 -16.86 13.34 6.48
N ARG A 162 -17.33 13.35 5.23
CA ARG A 162 -17.75 12.16 4.47
C ARG A 162 -17.41 12.29 3.01
N THR A 163 -17.12 11.16 2.36
CA THR A 163 -16.70 11.19 0.96
C THR A 163 -17.14 9.94 0.20
N PRO A 164 -17.52 10.06 -1.09
CA PRO A 164 -17.66 8.93 -1.98
C PRO A 164 -16.32 8.50 -2.60
N PHE A 165 -15.26 9.36 -2.54
CA PHE A 165 -13.97 9.14 -3.19
C PHE A 165 -13.17 8.04 -2.50
N TYR A 166 -12.78 7.01 -3.25
CA TYR A 166 -11.84 5.99 -2.82
C TYR A 166 -10.41 6.54 -2.82
N ALA A 167 -9.75 6.45 -1.68
CA ALA A 167 -8.35 6.87 -1.59
C ALA A 167 -7.43 5.76 -2.10
N GLU A 168 -6.39 6.15 -2.85
CA GLU A 168 -5.35 5.26 -3.37
C GLU A 168 -4.88 4.23 -2.34
N SER A 169 -4.96 2.95 -2.68
CA SER A 169 -4.59 1.86 -1.79
C SER A 169 -4.30 0.59 -2.59
N GLY A 170 -3.30 -0.20 -2.15
CA GLY A 170 -3.03 -1.52 -2.71
C GLY A 170 -2.68 -1.54 -4.20
N GLY A 171 -2.17 -0.43 -4.76
CA GLY A 171 -1.84 -0.31 -6.18
C GLY A 171 -3.00 0.14 -7.07
N GLN A 172 -4.18 0.40 -6.49
CA GLN A 172 -5.29 1.06 -7.19
C GLN A 172 -5.10 2.58 -7.12
N VAL A 173 -5.38 3.27 -8.22
CA VAL A 173 -5.40 4.74 -8.27
C VAL A 173 -6.58 5.28 -7.46
N GLY A 174 -6.42 6.47 -6.88
CA GLY A 174 -7.50 7.17 -6.19
C GLY A 174 -8.54 7.69 -7.17
N ASP A 175 -9.78 7.84 -6.69
CA ASP A 175 -10.86 8.39 -7.50
C ASP A 175 -10.59 9.85 -7.86
N GLN A 176 -11.12 10.26 -9.01
CA GLN A 176 -11.14 11.62 -9.53
C GLN A 176 -12.57 12.13 -9.58
N GLY A 177 -12.73 13.44 -9.66
CA GLY A 177 -14.06 14.03 -9.76
C GLY A 177 -14.11 15.50 -9.35
N VAL A 178 -15.22 15.93 -8.76
CA VAL A 178 -15.47 17.35 -8.44
C VAL A 178 -16.05 17.48 -7.05
N ILE A 179 -15.54 18.45 -6.28
CA ILE A 179 -16.13 18.93 -5.04
C ILE A 179 -16.66 20.33 -5.31
N LYS A 180 -17.97 20.51 -5.18
CA LYS A 180 -18.65 21.76 -5.45
C LYS A 180 -19.28 22.32 -4.17
N THR A 181 -18.95 23.56 -3.82
CA THR A 181 -19.58 24.33 -2.74
C THR A 181 -20.53 25.37 -3.33
N GLU A 182 -21.14 26.18 -2.48
CA GLU A 182 -21.94 27.33 -2.92
C GLU A 182 -21.06 28.41 -3.58
N THR A 183 -19.82 28.54 -3.15
CA THR A 183 -18.92 29.63 -3.52
C THR A 183 -17.77 29.22 -4.45
N GLY A 184 -17.51 27.92 -4.64
CA GLY A 184 -16.41 27.48 -5.49
C GLY A 184 -16.49 26.01 -5.94
N VAL A 185 -15.55 25.66 -6.82
CA VAL A 185 -15.43 24.33 -7.41
C VAL A 185 -13.99 23.86 -7.34
N VAL A 186 -13.80 22.66 -6.81
CA VAL A 186 -12.51 21.96 -6.80
C VAL A 186 -12.55 20.78 -7.76
N LYS A 187 -11.63 20.73 -8.70
CA LYS A 187 -11.39 19.55 -9.53
C LYS A 187 -10.42 18.62 -8.81
N VAL A 188 -10.91 17.46 -8.37
CA VAL A 188 -10.11 16.43 -7.71
C VAL A 188 -9.42 15.58 -8.78
N THR A 189 -8.10 15.52 -8.72
CA THR A 189 -7.26 14.74 -9.65
C THR A 189 -6.74 13.44 -9.05
N ASN A 190 -6.73 13.33 -7.72
CA ASN A 190 -6.36 12.12 -7.00
C ASN A 190 -6.91 12.17 -5.57
N CYS A 191 -7.08 11.02 -4.97
CA CYS A 191 -7.49 10.87 -3.58
C CYS A 191 -6.53 9.95 -2.86
N VAL A 192 -5.93 10.40 -1.75
CA VAL A 192 -4.87 9.66 -1.04
C VAL A 192 -5.12 9.62 0.46
N LYS A 193 -4.58 8.57 1.13
CA LYS A 193 -4.53 8.53 2.59
C LYS A 193 -3.25 9.18 3.08
N VAL A 194 -3.37 10.20 3.93
CA VAL A 194 -2.26 10.89 4.58
C VAL A 194 -2.11 10.46 6.04
N VAL A 195 -1.20 11.10 6.76
CA VAL A 195 -0.90 10.78 8.18
C VAL A 195 -2.18 10.73 9.03
N GLY A 196 -2.27 9.70 9.87
CA GLY A 196 -3.44 9.45 10.71
C GLY A 196 -4.64 8.83 9.97
N GLY A 197 -4.44 8.35 8.73
CA GLY A 197 -5.51 7.72 7.94
C GLY A 197 -6.53 8.69 7.35
N LYS A 198 -6.25 10.01 7.40
CA LYS A 198 -7.09 11.06 6.85
C LYS A 198 -7.13 10.97 5.32
N ILE A 199 -8.29 11.19 4.72
CA ILE A 199 -8.49 11.16 3.28
C ILE A 199 -8.32 12.57 2.71
N ALA A 200 -7.29 12.78 1.90
CA ALA A 200 -6.98 14.04 1.22
C ALA A 200 -7.44 13.96 -0.25
N HIS A 201 -8.35 14.85 -0.63
CA HIS A 201 -8.80 15.04 -2.01
C HIS A 201 -7.89 16.08 -2.66
N MET A 202 -6.92 15.59 -3.46
CA MET A 202 -5.89 16.42 -4.11
C MET A 202 -6.42 17.00 -5.40
N GLY A 203 -6.24 18.30 -5.61
CA GLY A 203 -6.73 18.93 -6.82
C GLY A 203 -6.40 20.41 -6.91
N GLU A 204 -7.23 21.12 -7.67
CA GLU A 204 -7.11 22.56 -7.89
C GLU A 204 -8.50 23.21 -7.76
N VAL A 205 -8.56 24.40 -7.17
CA VAL A 205 -9.78 25.23 -7.21
C VAL A 205 -9.89 25.78 -8.62
N THR A 206 -10.91 25.34 -9.37
CA THR A 206 -11.12 25.76 -10.75
C THR A 206 -11.98 27.01 -10.85
N GLU A 207 -12.88 27.24 -9.89
CA GLU A 207 -13.81 28.38 -9.88
C GLU A 207 -14.04 28.88 -8.46
N GLY A 208 -14.13 30.19 -8.28
CA GLY A 208 -14.55 30.86 -7.06
C GLY A 208 -13.60 30.68 -5.88
N LEU A 209 -14.16 30.43 -4.70
CA LEU A 209 -13.45 30.29 -3.45
C LEU A 209 -14.07 29.14 -2.65
N VAL A 210 -13.27 28.32 -1.99
CA VAL A 210 -13.70 27.29 -1.06
C VAL A 210 -13.20 27.57 0.34
N GLN A 211 -13.99 27.24 1.37
CA GLN A 211 -13.70 27.57 2.75
C GLN A 211 -13.97 26.41 3.69
N VAL A 212 -13.17 26.30 4.75
CA VAL A 212 -13.42 25.37 5.86
C VAL A 212 -14.77 25.68 6.50
N GLY A 213 -15.55 24.65 6.73
CA GLY A 213 -16.89 24.74 7.31
C GLY A 213 -18.02 24.78 6.28
N GLU A 214 -17.73 25.02 5.01
CA GLU A 214 -18.75 24.97 3.94
C GLU A 214 -19.29 23.57 3.71
N MET A 215 -20.54 23.53 3.25
CA MET A 215 -21.16 22.31 2.76
C MET A 215 -20.84 22.14 1.27
N ALA A 216 -20.49 20.93 0.91
CA ALA A 216 -20.08 20.59 -0.44
C ALA A 216 -20.86 19.40 -0.99
N CYS A 217 -21.01 19.36 -2.31
CA CYS A 217 -21.42 18.20 -3.06
C CYS A 217 -20.16 17.56 -3.65
N ALA A 218 -19.87 16.32 -3.26
CA ALA A 218 -18.70 15.56 -3.67
C ALA A 218 -19.14 14.49 -4.68
N ASN A 219 -18.68 14.55 -5.92
CA ASN A 219 -19.06 13.67 -7.00
C ASN A 219 -17.81 13.03 -7.62
N ILE A 220 -17.79 11.69 -7.72
CA ILE A 220 -16.73 10.99 -8.43
C ILE A 220 -17.02 10.91 -9.93
N ASP A 221 -15.95 10.90 -10.72
CA ASP A 221 -16.04 10.63 -12.15
C ASP A 221 -16.11 9.11 -12.37
N VAL A 222 -17.25 8.65 -12.88
CA VAL A 222 -17.58 7.22 -13.00
C VAL A 222 -16.79 6.52 -14.11
N GLU A 223 -16.30 7.27 -15.13
CA GLU A 223 -15.54 6.65 -16.23
C GLU A 223 -14.20 6.05 -15.78
N PRO A 224 -13.36 6.71 -14.97
CA PRO A 224 -12.15 6.10 -14.42
C PRO A 224 -12.42 4.92 -13.46
N VAL A 225 -13.49 4.98 -12.67
CA VAL A 225 -13.88 3.96 -11.68
C VAL A 225 -14.16 2.60 -12.33
N SER A 226 -14.75 2.59 -13.53
CA SER A 226 -15.07 1.34 -14.23
C SER A 226 -13.84 0.52 -14.64
N TYR A 227 -12.67 1.13 -14.74
CA TYR A 227 -11.40 0.45 -15.06
C TYR A 227 -10.68 -0.08 -13.81
N THR A 228 -10.87 0.54 -12.65
CA THR A 228 -10.18 0.15 -11.41
C THR A 228 -10.80 -1.09 -10.74
N HIS A 229 -12.07 -1.36 -10.96
CA HIS A 229 -12.76 -2.54 -10.42
C HIS A 229 -12.50 -3.84 -11.20
N LEU A 230 -11.89 -3.78 -12.40
CA LEU A 230 -11.63 -4.93 -13.27
C LEU A 230 -10.22 -5.52 -13.15
N THR A 231 -9.36 -4.97 -12.31
CA THR A 231 -7.94 -5.40 -12.17
C THR A 231 -7.63 -6.10 -10.85
N LEU A 232 -8.57 -6.80 -10.26
CA LEU A 232 -8.24 -7.78 -9.22
C LEU A 232 -7.80 -9.07 -9.91
N PRO A 233 -6.60 -9.58 -9.56
CA PRO A 233 -6.13 -10.88 -10.03
C PRO A 233 -6.96 -12.02 -9.48
#